data_62cebc464500f00ac51091e027218d2e
#
_entry.id   62cebc464500f00ac51091e027218d2e
#
_cell.length_a   1.000
_cell.length_b   1.000
_cell.length_c   1.000
_cell.angle_alpha   90.00
_cell.angle_beta   90.00
_cell.angle_gamma   90.00
#
_symmetry.space_group_name_H-M   'P 1'
#
loop_
_entity.id
_entity.type
_entity.pdbx_description
1 polymer ?
#
loop_
_entity_poly.entity_id
_entity_poly.type
_entity_poly.pdbx_seq_one_letter_code
_entity_poly.pdbx_strand_id
1 'polypeptide(L)'
;MSKHLVTAVAAVGLALALAPPAISSAASNTATTLLPVDEGTQLETHTTVDCHPGTGRCDFTVGADLRTPDGVTGFPPGLWARQSTEIRSTNRLAYLDVHATGQYERVMKQGGTDVITTVYFGEGPPEKYQTTGVIDSIDWHTGQPKTDSNVIVCTHIQVVYTGVNLTSPSTCAQTTFS
;
A
#
# COMPACT_ATOMS: atom_id res chain seq x y z
N MET A 1 -62.12 59.27 -14.21
CA MET A 1 -61.85 57.86 -14.49
C MET A 1 -60.29 57.67 -14.36
N SER A 2 -59.81 57.23 -13.18
CA SER A 2 -58.41 57.15 -12.89
C SER A 2 -58.05 55.63 -12.80
N LYS A 3 -57.19 55.16 -13.69
CA LYS A 3 -56.70 53.74 -13.71
C LYS A 3 -55.45 53.62 -12.90
N HIS A 4 -55.49 52.90 -11.79
CA HIS A 4 -54.31 52.54 -11.00
C HIS A 4 -53.66 51.32 -11.63
N LEU A 5 -52.41 51.51 -12.05
CA LEU A 5 -51.52 50.40 -12.47
C LEU A 5 -50.84 49.81 -11.21
N VAL A 6 -51.05 48.55 -10.94
CA VAL A 6 -50.38 47.81 -9.87
C VAL A 6 -49.22 47.08 -10.49
N THR A 7 -47.99 47.46 -10.12
CA THR A 7 -46.74 46.76 -10.56
C THR A 7 -46.41 45.69 -9.55
N ALA A 8 -46.45 44.42 -9.97
CA ALA A 8 -46.00 43.29 -9.16
C ALA A 8 -44.50 43.10 -9.33
N VAL A 9 -43.73 43.20 -8.24
CA VAL A 9 -42.32 42.90 -8.19
C VAL A 9 -42.14 41.43 -7.82
N ALA A 10 -41.66 40.61 -8.74
CA ALA A 10 -41.30 39.22 -8.49
C ALA A 10 -39.89 39.15 -7.91
N ALA A 11 -39.75 38.74 -6.67
CA ALA A 11 -38.46 38.46 -6.04
C ALA A 11 -37.97 37.04 -6.44
N VAL A 12 -36.94 37.00 -7.24
CA VAL A 12 -36.26 35.74 -7.58
C VAL A 12 -35.25 35.38 -6.45
N GLY A 13 -35.63 34.44 -5.61
CA GLY A 13 -34.75 33.88 -4.57
C GLY A 13 -33.71 32.94 -5.18
N LEU A 14 -32.44 33.34 -5.16
CA LEU A 14 -31.30 32.51 -5.56
C LEU A 14 -31.00 31.55 -4.40
N ALA A 15 -31.43 30.30 -4.50
CA ALA A 15 -31.03 29.22 -3.57
C ALA A 15 -29.60 28.77 -3.91
N LEU A 16 -28.61 29.20 -3.12
CA LEU A 16 -27.28 28.60 -3.15
C LEU A 16 -27.38 27.19 -2.55
N ALA A 17 -27.32 26.19 -3.39
CA ALA A 17 -27.10 24.79 -2.98
C ALA A 17 -25.66 24.65 -2.47
N LEU A 18 -25.46 24.58 -1.16
CA LEU A 18 -24.22 24.16 -0.54
C LEU A 18 -24.05 22.66 -0.84
N ALA A 19 -23.18 22.33 -1.83
CA ALA A 19 -22.77 20.96 -2.03
C ALA A 19 -22.01 20.48 -0.77
N PRO A 20 -22.33 19.28 -0.23
CA PRO A 20 -21.56 18.74 0.88
C PRO A 20 -20.09 18.53 0.43
N PRO A 21 -19.11 18.76 1.33
CA PRO A 21 -17.71 18.48 1.01
C PRO A 21 -17.58 17.02 0.61
N ALA A 22 -16.92 16.76 -0.52
CA ALA A 22 -16.58 15.41 -0.92
C ALA A 22 -15.67 14.82 0.17
N ILE A 23 -16.14 13.77 0.85
CA ILE A 23 -15.32 13.02 1.80
C ILE A 23 -14.33 12.24 0.93
N SER A 24 -13.06 12.66 0.92
CA SER A 24 -11.99 11.87 0.34
C SER A 24 -11.89 10.58 1.16
N SER A 25 -12.25 9.45 0.55
CA SER A 25 -12.05 8.14 1.18
C SER A 25 -10.57 7.74 1.08
N ALA A 26 -10.05 7.12 2.11
CA ALA A 26 -8.73 6.49 2.07
C ALA A 26 -8.65 5.55 0.85
N ALA A 27 -7.56 5.64 0.10
CA ALA A 27 -7.32 4.76 -1.04
C ALA A 27 -6.49 3.57 -0.55
N SER A 28 -7.14 2.41 -0.41
CA SER A 28 -6.52 1.16 0.04
C SER A 28 -6.52 0.12 -1.07
N ASN A 29 -5.46 -0.68 -1.16
CA ASN A 29 -5.40 -1.83 -2.05
C ASN A 29 -4.60 -2.98 -1.39
N THR A 30 -5.05 -4.21 -1.65
CA THR A 30 -4.39 -5.43 -1.18
C THR A 30 -4.26 -6.41 -2.34
N ALA A 31 -3.11 -7.06 -2.42
CA ALA A 31 -2.83 -8.13 -3.37
C ALA A 31 -2.27 -9.35 -2.64
N THR A 32 -2.60 -10.54 -3.14
CA THR A 32 -2.14 -11.82 -2.63
C THR A 32 -1.74 -12.73 -3.77
N THR A 33 -0.66 -13.48 -3.61
CA THR A 33 -0.20 -14.50 -4.56
C THR A 33 0.05 -15.80 -3.83
N LEU A 34 -0.41 -16.91 -4.39
CA LEU A 34 -0.25 -18.25 -3.86
C LEU A 34 0.71 -19.05 -4.77
N LEU A 35 1.68 -19.72 -4.18
CA LEU A 35 2.61 -20.62 -4.85
C LEU A 35 2.57 -21.99 -4.17
N PRO A 36 2.25 -23.10 -4.87
CA PRO A 36 2.25 -24.43 -4.29
C PRO A 36 3.63 -24.80 -3.73
N VAL A 37 3.65 -25.33 -2.51
CA VAL A 37 4.83 -25.91 -1.86
C VAL A 37 4.78 -27.45 -1.95
N ASP A 38 3.63 -28.02 -1.60
CA ASP A 38 3.31 -29.45 -1.70
C ASP A 38 1.80 -29.65 -1.92
N GLU A 39 1.30 -30.91 -1.79
CA GLU A 39 -0.12 -31.26 -2.04
C GLU A 39 -1.13 -30.54 -1.14
N GLY A 40 -0.71 -30.06 0.02
CA GLY A 40 -1.60 -29.42 1.01
C GLY A 40 -1.15 -28.02 1.44
N THR A 41 0.03 -27.58 1.04
CA THR A 41 0.63 -26.34 1.52
C THR A 41 0.91 -25.38 0.38
N GLN A 42 0.59 -24.12 0.56
CA GLN A 42 0.92 -23.03 -0.37
C GLN A 42 1.71 -21.94 0.36
N LEU A 43 2.72 -21.40 -0.29
CA LEU A 43 3.35 -20.15 0.11
C LEU A 43 2.44 -19.00 -0.32
N GLU A 44 1.93 -18.25 0.63
CA GLU A 44 1.17 -17.02 0.40
C GLU A 44 2.10 -15.81 0.57
N THR A 45 2.08 -14.90 -0.40
CA THR A 45 2.68 -13.57 -0.27
C THR A 45 1.59 -12.53 -0.36
N HIS A 46 1.65 -11.51 0.49
CA HIS A 46 0.65 -10.46 0.56
C HIS A 46 1.29 -9.07 0.60
N THR A 47 0.58 -8.11 0.03
CA THR A 47 0.95 -6.69 -0.01
C THR A 47 -0.28 -5.87 0.21
N THR A 48 -0.26 -4.98 1.20
CA THR A 48 -1.32 -3.99 1.47
C THR A 48 -0.72 -2.60 1.46
N VAL A 49 -1.43 -1.66 0.85
CA VAL A 49 -1.12 -0.21 0.89
C VAL A 49 -2.38 0.53 1.26
N ASP A 50 -2.31 1.40 2.26
CA ASP A 50 -3.41 2.18 2.78
C ASP A 50 -3.02 3.66 2.87
N CYS A 51 -3.62 4.53 2.04
CA CYS A 51 -3.25 5.92 1.93
C CYS A 51 -4.22 6.82 2.70
N HIS A 52 -3.66 7.74 3.48
CA HIS A 52 -4.40 8.67 4.33
C HIS A 52 -4.82 9.91 3.55
N PRO A 53 -6.12 10.27 3.55
CA PRO A 53 -6.63 11.41 2.79
C PRO A 53 -5.92 12.73 3.13
N GLY A 54 -5.52 13.48 2.11
CA GLY A 54 -4.97 14.83 2.22
C GLY A 54 -3.56 14.93 2.81
N THR A 55 -2.90 13.80 3.10
CA THR A 55 -1.60 13.79 3.79
C THR A 55 -0.41 13.53 2.87
N GLY A 56 -0.63 12.94 1.70
CA GLY A 56 0.45 12.41 0.86
C GLY A 56 1.21 11.26 1.51
N ARG A 57 0.58 10.55 2.48
CA ARG A 57 1.16 9.45 3.25
C ARG A 57 0.36 8.18 3.07
N CYS A 58 1.06 7.06 2.94
CA CYS A 58 0.48 5.72 2.97
C CYS A 58 1.22 4.84 3.95
N ASP A 59 0.50 3.96 4.64
CA ASP A 59 1.06 2.82 5.33
C ASP A 59 1.14 1.63 4.39
N PHE A 60 2.10 0.75 4.59
CA PHE A 60 2.18 -0.51 3.88
C PHE A 60 2.49 -1.68 4.81
N THR A 61 2.01 -2.85 4.42
CA THR A 61 2.37 -4.14 5.02
C THR A 61 2.66 -5.12 3.90
N VAL A 62 3.79 -5.78 3.99
CA VAL A 62 4.20 -6.86 3.07
C VAL A 62 4.66 -8.05 3.88
N GLY A 63 4.36 -9.26 3.42
CA GLY A 63 4.74 -10.44 4.15
C GLY A 63 4.49 -11.72 3.40
N ALA A 64 4.80 -12.83 4.08
CA ALA A 64 4.53 -14.16 3.61
C ALA A 64 4.19 -15.11 4.77
N ASP A 65 3.41 -16.13 4.45
CA ASP A 65 3.03 -17.21 5.35
C ASP A 65 2.79 -18.50 4.58
N LEU A 66 2.47 -19.56 5.30
CA LEU A 66 2.04 -20.83 4.73
C LEU A 66 0.53 -20.99 4.92
N ARG A 67 -0.17 -21.26 3.82
CA ARG A 67 -1.57 -21.63 3.82
C ARG A 67 -1.70 -23.12 3.74
N THR A 68 -2.34 -23.71 4.74
CA THR A 68 -2.63 -25.14 4.83
C THR A 68 -4.15 -25.39 4.86
N PRO A 69 -4.64 -26.65 4.74
CA PRO A 69 -6.06 -26.96 4.92
C PRO A 69 -6.63 -26.52 6.28
N ASP A 70 -5.78 -26.45 7.31
CA ASP A 70 -6.16 -26.05 8.67
C ASP A 70 -6.13 -24.53 8.90
N GLY A 71 -5.64 -23.76 7.92
CA GLY A 71 -5.58 -22.30 7.96
C GLY A 71 -4.19 -21.74 7.68
N VAL A 72 -4.00 -20.46 8.04
CA VAL A 72 -2.73 -19.73 7.87
C VAL A 72 -1.80 -20.05 9.05
N THR A 73 -0.54 -20.33 8.74
CA THR A 73 0.51 -20.63 9.73
C THR A 73 1.81 -19.96 9.31
N GLY A 74 2.71 -19.75 10.26
CA GLY A 74 4.06 -19.29 9.97
C GLY A 74 4.96 -20.42 9.45
N PHE A 75 6.26 -20.14 9.39
CA PHE A 75 7.22 -21.09 8.84
C PHE A 75 7.80 -22.04 9.90
N PRO A 76 8.30 -23.23 9.47
CA PRO A 76 8.85 -24.24 10.36
C PRO A 76 10.26 -23.87 10.87
N PRO A 77 10.80 -24.65 11.85
CA PRO A 77 12.20 -24.55 12.26
C PRO A 77 13.18 -24.66 11.09
N GLY A 78 14.29 -23.94 11.19
CA GLY A 78 15.34 -23.94 10.16
C GLY A 78 15.04 -23.04 8.95
N LEU A 79 13.95 -22.25 8.97
CA LEU A 79 13.72 -21.26 7.94
C LEU A 79 14.87 -20.27 7.83
N TRP A 80 15.30 -20.04 6.61
CA TRP A 80 15.92 -18.82 6.13
C TRP A 80 15.03 -18.22 5.04
N ALA A 81 14.71 -16.95 5.14
CA ALA A 81 13.95 -16.28 4.09
C ALA A 81 14.49 -14.88 3.81
N ARG A 82 14.43 -14.47 2.55
CA ARG A 82 14.78 -13.14 2.08
C ARG A 82 13.60 -12.56 1.34
N GLN A 83 13.02 -11.53 1.90
CA GLN A 83 11.95 -10.73 1.28
C GLN A 83 12.56 -9.50 0.62
N SER A 84 12.16 -9.22 -0.61
CA SER A 84 12.51 -7.99 -1.33
C SER A 84 11.22 -7.25 -1.68
N THR A 85 11.16 -5.98 -1.29
CA THR A 85 10.00 -5.11 -1.53
C THR A 85 10.47 -3.90 -2.32
N GLU A 86 9.83 -3.65 -3.45
CA GLU A 86 10.07 -2.49 -4.31
C GLU A 86 8.92 -1.51 -4.17
N ILE A 87 9.23 -0.25 -3.88
CA ILE A 87 8.27 0.84 -3.75
C ILE A 87 8.63 1.92 -4.75
N ARG A 88 7.66 2.29 -5.59
CA ARG A 88 7.89 3.28 -6.66
C ARG A 88 6.63 4.05 -7.00
N SER A 89 6.81 5.23 -7.60
CA SER A 89 5.77 6.01 -8.27
C SER A 89 6.09 6.14 -9.76
N THR A 90 5.06 6.18 -10.61
CA THR A 90 5.21 6.55 -12.02
C THR A 90 5.23 8.06 -12.21
N ASN A 91 4.90 8.84 -11.20
CA ASN A 91 4.95 10.29 -11.23
C ASN A 91 6.37 10.78 -10.94
N ARG A 92 7.06 11.23 -11.97
CA ARG A 92 8.45 11.73 -11.88
C ARG A 92 8.62 13.02 -11.06
N LEU A 93 7.53 13.71 -10.74
CA LEU A 93 7.53 14.90 -9.88
C LEU A 93 7.37 14.56 -8.39
N ALA A 94 7.07 13.32 -8.08
CA ALA A 94 6.97 12.83 -6.71
C ALA A 94 8.29 12.16 -6.28
N TYR A 95 8.80 12.58 -5.14
CA TYR A 95 9.83 11.88 -4.38
C TYR A 95 9.11 11.04 -3.32
N LEU A 96 9.47 9.77 -3.22
CA LEU A 96 8.97 8.91 -2.15
C LEU A 96 10.02 8.85 -1.05
N ASP A 97 9.62 9.10 0.18
CA ASP A 97 10.42 8.88 1.38
C ASP A 97 9.83 7.67 2.13
N VAL A 98 10.63 6.61 2.20
CA VAL A 98 10.18 5.31 2.70
C VAL A 98 10.90 4.99 4.00
N HIS A 99 10.11 4.70 5.03
CA HIS A 99 10.57 4.20 6.31
C HIS A 99 9.91 2.85 6.57
N ALA A 100 10.71 1.82 6.80
CA ALA A 100 10.23 0.48 7.10
C ALA A 100 10.68 0.05 8.49
N THR A 101 9.93 -0.89 9.06
CA THR A 101 10.24 -1.53 10.35
C THR A 101 10.26 -3.04 10.15
N GLY A 102 11.36 -3.66 10.47
CA GLY A 102 11.55 -5.10 10.40
C GLY A 102 12.83 -5.52 11.12
N GLN A 103 12.92 -6.78 11.45
CA GLN A 103 14.15 -7.34 11.97
C GLN A 103 15.09 -7.62 10.80
N TYR A 104 16.35 -7.13 10.86
CA TYR A 104 17.34 -7.30 9.80
C TYR A 104 16.90 -6.73 8.43
N GLU A 105 16.42 -5.50 8.43
CA GLU A 105 16.05 -4.80 7.21
C GLU A 105 17.17 -3.91 6.66
N ARG A 106 17.10 -3.64 5.37
CA ARG A 106 17.90 -2.65 4.69
C ARG A 106 17.07 -1.93 3.64
N VAL A 107 17.03 -0.61 3.70
CA VAL A 107 16.40 0.24 2.68
C VAL A 107 17.46 0.82 1.77
N MET A 108 17.28 0.72 0.46
CA MET A 108 18.16 1.30 -0.56
C MET A 108 17.34 2.03 -1.61
N LYS A 109 17.77 3.24 -1.98
CA LYS A 109 17.22 3.97 -3.14
C LYS A 109 18.00 3.61 -4.40
N GLN A 110 17.29 3.18 -5.43
CA GLN A 110 17.87 2.81 -6.72
C GLN A 110 17.02 3.36 -7.88
N GLY A 111 17.49 4.42 -8.53
CA GLY A 111 16.87 4.94 -9.74
C GLY A 111 15.41 5.39 -9.58
N GLY A 112 15.03 5.97 -8.43
CA GLY A 112 13.65 6.39 -8.14
C GLY A 112 12.76 5.26 -7.61
N THR A 113 13.35 4.12 -7.29
CA THR A 113 12.69 3.00 -6.59
C THR A 113 13.35 2.83 -5.23
N ASP A 114 12.54 2.68 -4.19
CA ASP A 114 13.01 2.23 -2.88
C ASP A 114 12.95 0.71 -2.83
N VAL A 115 14.07 0.09 -2.49
CA VAL A 115 14.18 -1.36 -2.34
C VAL A 115 14.44 -1.68 -0.88
N ILE A 116 13.52 -2.41 -0.26
CA ILE A 116 13.64 -2.92 1.11
C ILE A 116 14.01 -4.39 1.02
N THR A 117 15.06 -4.78 1.70
CA THR A 117 15.42 -6.19 1.87
C THR A 117 15.29 -6.53 3.34
N THR A 118 14.45 -7.52 3.66
CA THR A 118 14.28 -8.05 5.01
C THR A 118 14.67 -9.53 5.03
N VAL A 119 15.37 -9.95 6.06
CA VAL A 119 15.77 -11.36 6.24
C VAL A 119 15.11 -11.93 7.50
N TYR A 120 14.54 -13.11 7.38
CA TYR A 120 13.88 -13.82 8.48
C TYR A 120 14.54 -15.15 8.75
N PHE A 121 14.55 -15.56 10.02
CA PHE A 121 15.16 -16.80 10.48
C PHE A 121 14.26 -17.57 11.45
N GLY A 122 14.30 -18.90 11.33
CA GLY A 122 13.68 -19.84 12.27
C GLY A 122 12.15 -19.82 12.24
N GLU A 123 11.55 -20.63 13.10
CA GLU A 123 10.10 -20.76 13.25
C GLU A 123 9.45 -19.54 13.88
N GLY A 124 8.15 -19.38 13.68
CA GLY A 124 7.34 -18.37 14.33
C GLY A 124 5.95 -18.25 13.71
N PRO A 125 5.09 -17.42 14.33
CA PRO A 125 3.77 -17.14 13.78
C PRO A 125 3.83 -16.27 12.53
N PRO A 126 2.74 -16.15 11.74
CA PRO A 126 2.70 -15.38 10.49
C PRO A 126 3.19 -13.93 10.64
N GLU A 127 2.85 -13.27 11.74
CA GLU A 127 3.18 -11.86 12.01
C GLU A 127 4.70 -11.60 12.08
N LYS A 128 5.48 -12.65 12.37
CA LYS A 128 6.96 -12.56 12.40
C LYS A 128 7.55 -12.28 11.02
N TYR A 129 6.86 -12.69 9.96
CA TYR A 129 7.37 -12.63 8.58
C TYR A 129 6.73 -11.49 7.79
N GLN A 130 6.47 -10.39 8.48
CA GLN A 130 5.92 -9.17 7.92
C GLN A 130 6.88 -8.01 8.08
N THR A 131 6.92 -7.15 7.08
CA THR A 131 7.55 -5.84 7.12
C THR A 131 6.45 -4.79 6.95
N THR A 132 6.40 -3.85 7.88
CA THR A 132 5.49 -2.70 7.81
C THR A 132 6.28 -1.42 7.59
N GLY A 133 5.61 -0.36 7.17
CA GLY A 133 6.27 0.94 7.05
C GLY A 133 5.34 2.02 6.54
N VAL A 134 5.96 3.17 6.30
CA VAL A 134 5.31 4.39 5.87
C VAL A 134 5.97 4.89 4.59
N ILE A 135 5.17 5.44 3.69
CA ILE A 135 5.60 6.06 2.44
C ILE A 135 5.06 7.48 2.43
N ASP A 136 5.94 8.48 2.42
CA ASP A 136 5.59 9.89 2.23
C ASP A 136 5.87 10.28 0.77
N SER A 137 4.89 10.91 0.13
CA SER A 137 5.00 11.47 -1.21
C SER A 137 5.23 12.97 -1.15
N ILE A 138 6.34 13.43 -1.72
CA ILE A 138 6.79 14.81 -1.66
C ILE A 138 6.95 15.36 -3.07
N ASP A 139 6.38 16.52 -3.35
CA ASP A 139 6.57 17.23 -4.60
C ASP A 139 7.98 17.81 -4.68
N TRP A 140 8.72 17.47 -5.76
CA TRP A 140 10.11 17.89 -5.96
C TRP A 140 10.32 19.40 -6.03
N HIS A 141 9.32 20.15 -6.50
CA HIS A 141 9.46 21.59 -6.70
C HIS A 141 9.10 22.39 -5.45
N THR A 142 8.12 21.91 -4.70
CA THR A 142 7.56 22.65 -3.56
C THR A 142 8.01 22.12 -2.22
N GLY A 143 8.45 20.86 -2.15
CA GLY A 143 8.76 20.16 -0.90
C GLY A 143 7.52 19.85 -0.05
N GLN A 144 6.32 20.05 -0.59
CA GLN A 144 5.06 19.78 0.11
C GLN A 144 4.54 18.35 -0.19
N PRO A 145 3.66 17.80 0.65
CA PRO A 145 2.99 16.55 0.36
C PRO A 145 2.32 16.56 -1.02
N LYS A 146 2.52 15.47 -1.80
CA LYS A 146 1.93 15.29 -3.12
C LYS A 146 0.83 14.24 -3.06
N THR A 147 -0.42 14.68 -3.21
CA THR A 147 -1.61 13.85 -3.00
C THR A 147 -2.23 13.28 -4.28
N ASP A 148 -1.66 13.58 -5.46
CA ASP A 148 -2.18 13.16 -6.76
C ASP A 148 -1.22 12.20 -7.50
N SER A 149 -0.25 11.63 -6.79
CA SER A 149 0.69 10.65 -7.35
C SER A 149 0.27 9.23 -7.00
N ASN A 150 0.60 8.28 -7.87
CA ASN A 150 0.40 6.87 -7.59
C ASN A 150 1.58 6.28 -6.83
N VAL A 151 1.32 5.20 -6.12
CA VAL A 151 2.31 4.34 -5.48
C VAL A 151 2.06 2.89 -5.85
N ILE A 152 3.13 2.16 -6.11
CA ILE A 152 3.14 0.73 -6.38
C ILE A 152 4.09 0.10 -5.38
N VAL A 153 3.60 -0.87 -4.63
CA VAL A 153 4.40 -1.70 -3.71
C VAL A 153 4.34 -3.13 -4.21
N CYS A 154 5.49 -3.69 -4.53
CA CYS A 154 5.64 -5.07 -5.00
C CYS A 154 6.55 -5.83 -4.06
N THR A 155 6.15 -6.99 -3.59
CA THR A 155 7.00 -7.87 -2.78
C THR A 155 7.16 -9.24 -3.41
N HIS A 156 8.32 -9.86 -3.21
CA HIS A 156 8.57 -11.28 -3.44
C HIS A 156 9.46 -11.81 -2.32
N ILE A 157 9.40 -13.10 -2.07
CA ILE A 157 10.17 -13.76 -1.02
C ILE A 157 10.83 -15.03 -1.55
N GLN A 158 12.08 -15.25 -1.18
CA GLN A 158 12.72 -16.55 -1.25
C GLN A 158 12.66 -17.19 0.13
N VAL A 159 12.17 -18.43 0.20
CA VAL A 159 12.12 -19.25 1.42
C VAL A 159 12.94 -20.50 1.24
N VAL A 160 13.76 -20.81 2.25
CA VAL A 160 14.60 -22.01 2.31
C VAL A 160 14.43 -22.66 3.67
N TYR A 161 13.97 -23.91 3.68
CA TYR A 161 13.92 -24.78 4.87
C TYR A 161 13.96 -26.24 4.41
N THR A 162 13.94 -27.19 5.31
CA THR A 162 14.14 -28.63 4.98
C THR A 162 13.22 -29.08 3.83
N GLY A 163 13.85 -29.46 2.71
CA GLY A 163 13.14 -29.94 1.52
C GLY A 163 12.53 -28.85 0.62
N VAL A 164 12.63 -27.58 1.00
CA VAL A 164 12.02 -26.44 0.28
C VAL A 164 13.06 -25.37 -0.04
N ASN A 165 13.08 -24.93 -1.30
CA ASN A 165 13.79 -23.74 -1.77
C ASN A 165 12.95 -23.14 -2.89
N LEU A 166 12.15 -22.14 -2.57
CA LEU A 166 11.18 -21.53 -3.47
C LEU A 166 11.34 -20.00 -3.45
N THR A 167 11.07 -19.40 -4.60
CA THR A 167 10.93 -17.94 -4.74
C THR A 167 9.54 -17.63 -5.28
N SER A 168 8.79 -16.80 -4.57
CA SER A 168 7.47 -16.39 -5.01
C SER A 168 7.53 -15.46 -6.21
N PRO A 169 6.49 -15.42 -7.06
CA PRO A 169 6.27 -14.29 -7.96
C PRO A 169 6.12 -12.98 -7.18
N SER A 170 6.26 -11.85 -7.88
CA SER A 170 5.98 -10.54 -7.27
C SER A 170 4.49 -10.35 -7.04
N THR A 171 4.13 -9.96 -5.83
CA THR A 171 2.77 -9.58 -5.42
C THR A 171 2.72 -8.07 -5.29
N CYS A 172 1.93 -7.41 -6.14
CA CYS A 172 1.93 -5.96 -6.27
C CYS A 172 0.56 -5.37 -5.92
N ALA A 173 0.53 -4.42 -4.99
CA ALA A 173 -0.61 -3.53 -4.74
C ALA A 173 -0.30 -2.13 -5.25
N GLN A 174 -1.28 -1.49 -5.87
CA GLN A 174 -1.16 -0.13 -6.41
C GLN A 174 -2.33 0.71 -5.96
N THR A 175 -2.04 1.94 -5.54
CA THR A 175 -3.06 2.93 -5.19
C THR A 175 -2.57 4.34 -5.54
N THR A 176 -3.34 5.35 -5.17
CA THR A 176 -3.00 6.77 -5.37
C THR A 176 -3.00 7.45 -4.02
N PHE A 177 -1.99 8.28 -3.75
CA PHE A 177 -2.00 9.19 -2.61
C PHE A 177 -3.22 10.11 -2.75
N SER A 178 -3.99 10.27 -1.70
CA SER A 178 -5.23 11.05 -1.67
C SER A 178 -5.12 12.24 -0.73
#